data_efed93207d0fafe7dceba3101d9b27ec
#
_entry.id   efed93207d0fafe7dceba3101d9b27ec
#
_cell.length_a   1.000
_cell.length_b   1.000
_cell.length_c   1.000
_cell.angle_alpha   90.00
_cell.angle_beta   90.00
_cell.angle_gamma   90.00
#
_symmetry.space_group_name_H-M   'P 1'
#
loop_
_entity.id
_entity.type
_entity.pdbx_description
1 polymer ?
#
loop_
_entity_poly.entity_id
_entity_poly.type
_entity_poly.pdbx_seq_one_letter_code
_entity_poly.pdbx_strand_id
1 'polypeptide(L)'
;MRVVSLVPSLTEAVARTVPGALVGATDWCTHPAGLDVVRVGGTKNPNTDRILSLAPDLVVANEEENRAADLDVLRAAGAEVLVTEVRTVPQAVTELDRVLTACGAPFRPRWLDEAHAAWAGLPVPERRATAVVPIWRRPWMVLGRDTFAGDVLARLGVDHLYAAHAERYPKVPVDELRAARPDVVVLPDEPYRFTADDGPEAFPGLPCALVGGRHLTWYGPSLAEAPRVLAAALRAVRR
;
A
#
# COMPACT_ATOMS: atom_id res chain seq x y z
N MET A 1 8.56 5.61 24.19
CA MET A 1 7.70 6.26 23.17
C MET A 1 6.45 5.42 22.96
N ARG A 2 5.30 6.02 22.89
CA ARG A 2 3.97 5.38 22.70
C ARG A 2 3.43 5.80 21.32
N VAL A 3 3.36 4.85 20.39
CA VAL A 3 2.95 5.12 19.01
C VAL A 3 1.59 4.49 18.74
N VAL A 4 0.68 5.25 18.12
CA VAL A 4 -0.53 4.71 17.48
C VAL A 4 -0.36 4.78 15.98
N SER A 5 -0.58 3.65 15.29
CA SER A 5 -0.48 3.59 13.83
C SER A 5 -1.85 3.41 13.18
N LEU A 6 -2.18 4.30 12.23
CA LEU A 6 -3.44 4.28 11.51
C LEU A 6 -3.33 3.63 10.11
N VAL A 7 -2.16 3.06 9.78
CA VAL A 7 -1.85 2.53 8.45
C VAL A 7 -1.26 1.12 8.56
N PRO A 8 -1.81 0.11 7.90
CA PRO A 8 -1.33 -1.27 8.00
C PRO A 8 0.15 -1.46 7.69
N SER A 9 0.64 -0.88 6.60
CA SER A 9 2.05 -0.99 6.18
C SER A 9 3.01 -0.34 7.17
N LEU A 10 2.65 0.84 7.72
CA LEU A 10 3.45 1.53 8.73
C LEU A 10 3.41 0.79 10.07
N THR A 11 2.27 0.19 10.42
CA THR A 11 2.15 -0.66 11.62
C THR A 11 3.15 -1.82 11.57
N GLU A 12 3.22 -2.53 10.44
CA GLU A 12 4.19 -3.62 10.27
C GLU A 12 5.64 -3.10 10.35
N ALA A 13 5.93 -1.97 9.71
CA ALA A 13 7.26 -1.37 9.72
C ALA A 13 7.72 -1.00 11.14
N VAL A 14 6.87 -0.34 11.91
CA VAL A 14 7.17 0.05 13.31
C VAL A 14 7.28 -1.19 14.20
N ALA A 15 6.33 -2.13 14.12
CA ALA A 15 6.35 -3.36 14.93
C ALA A 15 7.63 -4.17 14.75
N ARG A 16 8.15 -4.24 13.51
CA ARG A 16 9.37 -4.99 13.20
C ARG A 16 10.66 -4.26 13.57
N THR A 17 10.61 -2.94 13.67
CA THR A 17 11.83 -2.12 13.86
C THR A 17 11.97 -1.61 15.28
N VAL A 18 10.87 -1.22 15.92
CA VAL A 18 10.83 -0.67 17.28
C VAL A 18 9.83 -1.50 18.12
N PRO A 19 10.18 -2.75 18.49
CA PRO A 19 9.30 -3.60 19.28
C PRO A 19 8.86 -2.92 20.57
N GLY A 20 7.55 -2.95 20.86
CA GLY A 20 6.99 -2.33 22.07
C GLY A 20 6.66 -0.85 21.96
N ALA A 21 6.99 -0.16 20.86
CA ALA A 21 6.57 1.22 20.65
C ALA A 21 5.07 1.35 20.37
N LEU A 22 4.47 0.40 19.64
CA LEU A 22 3.06 0.42 19.30
C LEU A 22 2.18 0.15 20.52
N VAL A 23 1.24 1.07 20.81
CA VAL A 23 0.20 0.93 21.84
C VAL A 23 -1.19 0.83 21.24
N GLY A 24 -1.37 1.21 19.98
CA GLY A 24 -2.64 1.12 19.25
C GLY A 24 -2.44 1.01 17.74
N ALA A 25 -3.38 0.33 17.08
CA ALA A 25 -3.41 0.18 15.63
C ALA A 25 -4.85 -0.01 15.14
N THR A 26 -5.10 0.24 13.84
CA THR A 26 -6.43 0.01 13.26
C THR A 26 -6.76 -1.47 13.16
N ASP A 27 -8.04 -1.79 12.96
CA ASP A 27 -8.53 -3.17 12.83
C ASP A 27 -7.93 -3.88 11.59
N TRP A 28 -7.53 -3.10 10.58
CA TRP A 28 -6.91 -3.60 9.35
C TRP A 28 -5.40 -3.87 9.46
N CYS A 29 -4.78 -3.52 10.57
CA CYS A 29 -3.36 -3.77 10.83
C CYS A 29 -3.16 -5.24 11.24
N THR A 30 -3.16 -6.15 10.28
CA THR A 30 -3.08 -7.61 10.49
C THR A 30 -1.63 -8.14 10.52
N HIS A 31 -0.65 -7.31 10.22
CA HIS A 31 0.77 -7.66 10.22
C HIS A 31 1.55 -6.80 11.22
N PRO A 32 2.51 -7.43 11.94
CA PRO A 32 2.74 -8.86 12.01
C PRO A 32 1.57 -9.61 12.65
N ALA A 33 1.41 -10.90 12.31
CA ALA A 33 0.38 -11.72 12.94
C ALA A 33 0.60 -11.77 14.48
N GLY A 34 -0.50 -11.71 15.23
CA GLY A 34 -0.44 -11.73 16.69
C GLY A 34 -0.01 -10.42 17.35
N LEU A 35 -0.03 -9.30 16.63
CA LEU A 35 0.23 -7.98 17.20
C LEU A 35 -0.79 -7.66 18.29
N ASP A 36 -0.33 -7.65 19.56
CA ASP A 36 -1.13 -7.37 20.75
C ASP A 36 -1.08 -5.89 21.10
N VAL A 37 -2.01 -5.12 20.51
CA VAL A 37 -2.17 -3.68 20.74
C VAL A 37 -3.66 -3.32 20.74
N VAL A 38 -4.00 -2.18 21.33
CA VAL A 38 -5.39 -1.70 21.35
C VAL A 38 -5.87 -1.41 19.93
N ARG A 39 -7.02 -1.97 19.55
CA ARG A 39 -7.64 -1.68 18.24
C ARG A 39 -8.45 -0.38 18.31
N VAL A 40 -8.15 0.53 17.39
CA VAL A 40 -8.69 1.89 17.39
C VAL A 40 -9.69 2.15 16.24
N GLY A 41 -10.29 1.11 15.67
CA GLY A 41 -11.26 1.22 14.58
C GLY A 41 -10.63 1.16 13.19
N GLY A 42 -11.36 1.59 12.16
CA GLY A 42 -10.92 1.51 10.77
C GLY A 42 -10.00 2.64 10.34
N THR A 43 -9.28 2.48 9.21
CA THR A 43 -8.39 3.52 8.66
C THR A 43 -9.14 4.80 8.27
N LYS A 44 -10.33 4.66 7.70
CA LYS A 44 -11.18 5.80 7.27
C LYS A 44 -12.07 6.36 8.36
N ASN A 45 -12.21 5.69 9.49
CA ASN A 45 -13.06 6.08 10.62
C ASN A 45 -12.45 5.58 11.94
N PRO A 46 -11.25 6.06 12.31
CA PRO A 46 -10.63 5.72 13.58
C PRO A 46 -11.43 6.30 14.75
N ASN A 47 -11.41 5.61 15.88
CA ASN A 47 -11.98 6.12 17.11
C ASN A 47 -10.98 7.08 17.79
N THR A 48 -11.14 8.37 17.55
CA THR A 48 -10.23 9.42 18.04
C THR A 48 -10.18 9.49 19.57
N ASP A 49 -11.30 9.29 20.27
CA ASP A 49 -11.34 9.29 21.74
C ASP A 49 -10.51 8.11 22.30
N ARG A 50 -10.64 6.95 21.67
CA ARG A 50 -9.84 5.77 22.05
C ARG A 50 -8.36 5.97 21.79
N ILE A 51 -7.99 6.62 20.68
CA ILE A 51 -6.60 6.99 20.38
C ILE A 51 -6.07 7.91 21.48
N LEU A 52 -6.80 8.98 21.81
CA LEU A 52 -6.39 9.95 22.83
C LEU A 52 -6.29 9.30 24.23
N SER A 53 -7.17 8.37 24.57
CA SER A 53 -7.11 7.64 25.85
C SER A 53 -5.85 6.80 26.01
N LEU A 54 -5.18 6.43 24.90
CA LEU A 54 -3.89 5.75 24.93
C LEU A 54 -2.71 6.70 25.25
N ALA A 55 -2.94 8.00 25.33
CA ALA A 55 -1.91 9.01 25.53
C ALA A 55 -0.67 8.76 24.63
N PRO A 56 -0.84 8.75 23.29
CA PRO A 56 0.27 8.52 22.38
C PRO A 56 1.24 9.71 22.35
N ASP A 57 2.54 9.41 22.30
CA ASP A 57 3.56 10.42 21.99
C ASP A 57 3.52 10.79 20.51
N LEU A 58 3.11 9.83 19.64
CA LEU A 58 3.05 10.00 18.19
C LEU A 58 1.91 9.17 17.59
N VAL A 59 1.15 9.78 16.68
CA VAL A 59 0.21 9.10 15.78
C VAL A 59 0.79 9.11 14.37
N VAL A 60 0.97 7.93 13.76
CA VAL A 60 1.43 7.81 12.36
C VAL A 60 0.25 7.53 11.44
N ALA A 61 0.16 8.29 10.35
CA ALA A 61 -0.94 8.31 9.42
C ALA A 61 -0.45 8.46 7.96
N ASN A 62 -1.36 8.31 7.01
CA ASN A 62 -1.10 8.56 5.60
C ASN A 62 -2.24 9.38 4.98
N GLU A 63 -1.93 10.27 4.04
CA GLU A 63 -2.90 11.17 3.41
C GLU A 63 -4.04 10.45 2.67
N GLU A 64 -3.75 9.29 2.07
CA GLU A 64 -4.75 8.51 1.34
C GLU A 64 -5.60 7.62 2.25
N GLU A 65 -4.99 7.08 3.31
CA GLU A 65 -5.64 6.12 4.19
C GLU A 65 -6.53 6.80 5.23
N ASN A 66 -6.15 7.97 5.71
CA ASN A 66 -6.80 8.63 6.82
C ASN A 66 -7.47 9.95 6.39
N ARG A 67 -8.63 10.26 6.97
CA ARG A 67 -9.34 11.51 6.68
C ARG A 67 -8.69 12.66 7.43
N ALA A 68 -8.46 13.78 6.74
CA ALA A 68 -7.87 14.97 7.33
C ALA A 68 -8.64 15.45 8.59
N ALA A 69 -9.97 15.40 8.56
CA ALA A 69 -10.81 15.82 9.69
C ALA A 69 -10.54 15.02 10.98
N ASP A 70 -10.28 13.70 10.88
CA ASP A 70 -9.95 12.88 12.05
C ASP A 70 -8.56 13.22 12.59
N LEU A 71 -7.61 13.50 11.71
CA LEU A 71 -6.25 13.90 12.08
C LEU A 71 -6.24 15.30 12.73
N ASP A 72 -7.10 16.20 12.28
CA ASP A 72 -7.24 17.55 12.85
C ASP A 72 -7.85 17.49 14.26
N VAL A 73 -8.79 16.58 14.52
CA VAL A 73 -9.30 16.32 15.88
C VAL A 73 -8.17 15.88 16.81
N LEU A 74 -7.31 14.96 16.36
CA LEU A 74 -6.17 14.49 17.16
C LEU A 74 -5.17 15.61 17.44
N ARG A 75 -4.83 16.43 16.44
CA ARG A 75 -3.95 17.60 16.60
C ARG A 75 -4.52 18.65 17.54
N ALA A 76 -5.81 18.95 17.42
CA ALA A 76 -6.50 19.91 18.30
C ALA A 76 -6.51 19.46 19.77
N ALA A 77 -6.48 18.15 20.02
CA ALA A 77 -6.35 17.56 21.35
C ALA A 77 -4.88 17.46 21.82
N GLY A 78 -3.91 17.99 21.06
CA GLY A 78 -2.50 18.03 21.45
C GLY A 78 -1.67 16.80 21.06
N ALA A 79 -2.21 15.85 20.30
CA ALA A 79 -1.44 14.70 19.81
C ALA A 79 -0.50 15.14 18.67
N GLU A 80 0.74 14.67 18.71
CA GLU A 80 1.66 14.78 17.56
C GLU A 80 1.21 13.81 16.47
N VAL A 81 0.99 14.31 15.23
CA VAL A 81 0.51 13.51 14.10
C VAL A 81 1.46 13.64 12.93
N LEU A 82 2.16 12.54 12.61
CA LEU A 82 3.03 12.43 11.47
C LEU A 82 2.25 11.81 10.31
N VAL A 83 2.08 12.56 9.23
CA VAL A 83 1.38 12.11 8.02
C VAL A 83 2.41 11.83 6.93
N THR A 84 2.32 10.65 6.33
CA THR A 84 3.12 10.26 5.16
C THR A 84 2.37 10.56 3.87
N GLU A 85 3.13 10.89 2.81
CA GLU A 85 2.64 10.97 1.44
C GLU A 85 3.55 10.09 0.58
N VAL A 86 2.98 9.03 -0.02
CA VAL A 86 3.77 8.04 -0.77
C VAL A 86 3.12 7.75 -2.11
N ARG A 87 3.82 8.10 -3.19
CA ARG A 87 3.38 7.90 -4.59
C ARG A 87 4.38 7.09 -5.40
N THR A 88 5.61 6.96 -4.91
CA THR A 88 6.69 6.23 -5.59
C THR A 88 7.50 5.40 -4.61
N VAL A 89 8.21 4.40 -5.13
CA VAL A 89 9.11 3.56 -4.32
C VAL A 89 10.21 4.39 -3.63
N PRO A 90 10.89 5.35 -4.28
CA PRO A 90 11.86 6.19 -3.59
C PRO A 90 11.25 7.03 -2.45
N GLN A 91 10.04 7.59 -2.67
CA GLN A 91 9.32 8.29 -1.60
C GLN A 91 8.99 7.35 -0.44
N ALA A 92 8.56 6.10 -0.75
CA ALA A 92 8.27 5.10 0.28
C ALA A 92 9.49 4.85 1.17
N VAL A 93 10.68 4.69 0.59
CA VAL A 93 11.93 4.47 1.34
C VAL A 93 12.26 5.68 2.23
N THR A 94 12.11 6.90 1.71
CA THR A 94 12.34 8.14 2.46
C THR A 94 11.34 8.31 3.60
N GLU A 95 10.05 8.10 3.34
CA GLU A 95 8.98 8.24 4.32
C GLU A 95 9.07 7.17 5.42
N LEU A 96 9.44 5.93 5.07
CA LEU A 96 9.69 4.88 6.05
C LEU A 96 10.84 5.23 6.99
N ASP A 97 11.94 5.75 6.44
CA ASP A 97 13.09 6.18 7.26
C ASP A 97 12.68 7.31 8.23
N ARG A 98 11.91 8.29 7.74
CA ARG A 98 11.37 9.40 8.54
C ARG A 98 10.45 8.90 9.66
N VAL A 99 9.51 8.01 9.33
CA VAL A 99 8.57 7.42 10.31
C VAL A 99 9.31 6.62 11.38
N LEU A 100 10.23 5.75 10.98
CA LEU A 100 10.96 4.90 11.91
C LEU A 100 11.86 5.73 12.84
N THR A 101 12.52 6.76 12.31
CA THR A 101 13.28 7.70 13.11
C THR A 101 12.41 8.42 14.13
N ALA A 102 11.24 8.94 13.70
CA ALA A 102 10.28 9.58 14.58
C ALA A 102 9.71 8.63 15.64
N CYS A 103 9.59 7.33 15.33
CA CYS A 103 9.19 6.29 16.28
C CYS A 103 10.33 5.85 17.22
N GLY A 104 11.51 6.45 17.15
CA GLY A 104 12.63 6.18 18.03
C GLY A 104 13.51 5.01 17.61
N ALA A 105 13.53 4.64 16.33
CA ALA A 105 14.47 3.66 15.82
C ALA A 105 15.91 4.18 15.99
N PRO A 106 16.80 3.42 16.64
CA PRO A 106 18.18 3.89 16.91
C PRO A 106 19.07 3.90 15.67
N PHE A 107 18.66 3.17 14.63
CA PHE A 107 19.34 3.09 13.34
C PHE A 107 18.36 2.63 12.25
N ARG A 108 18.75 2.87 11.01
CA ARG A 108 18.00 2.39 9.85
C ARG A 108 17.99 0.86 9.82
N PRO A 109 16.81 0.20 9.74
CA PRO A 109 16.73 -1.26 9.80
C PRO A 109 17.22 -1.91 8.51
N ARG A 110 17.88 -3.05 8.62
CA ARG A 110 18.42 -3.83 7.49
C ARG A 110 17.38 -4.12 6.40
N TRP A 111 16.13 -4.42 6.76
CA TRP A 111 15.08 -4.69 5.76
C TRP A 111 14.78 -3.48 4.85
N LEU A 112 14.99 -2.24 5.36
CA LEU A 112 14.79 -1.02 4.56
C LEU A 112 15.94 -0.81 3.57
N ASP A 113 17.16 -1.18 3.95
CA ASP A 113 18.32 -1.17 3.03
C ASP A 113 18.16 -2.27 1.97
N GLU A 114 17.72 -3.45 2.36
CA GLU A 114 17.39 -4.56 1.44
C GLU A 114 16.29 -4.16 0.45
N ALA A 115 15.22 -3.49 0.92
CA ALA A 115 14.18 -2.96 0.07
C ALA A 115 14.73 -1.93 -0.92
N HIS A 116 15.50 -0.97 -0.44
CA HIS A 116 16.14 0.05 -1.31
C HIS A 116 17.01 -0.62 -2.39
N ALA A 117 17.87 -1.55 -2.00
CA ALA A 117 18.76 -2.26 -2.92
C ALA A 117 18.00 -3.09 -3.96
N ALA A 118 16.92 -3.79 -3.54
CA ALA A 118 16.10 -4.61 -4.42
C ALA A 118 15.42 -3.80 -5.53
N TRP A 119 14.97 -2.58 -5.23
CA TRP A 119 14.34 -1.70 -6.21
C TRP A 119 15.34 -0.90 -7.04
N ALA A 120 16.46 -0.47 -6.47
CA ALA A 120 17.52 0.25 -7.19
C ALA A 120 18.28 -0.66 -8.18
N GLY A 121 18.40 -1.95 -7.88
CA GLY A 121 19.08 -2.94 -8.71
C GLY A 121 18.23 -3.54 -9.84
N LEU A 122 16.99 -3.10 -10.03
CA LEU A 122 16.16 -3.63 -11.11
C LEU A 122 16.71 -3.24 -12.48
N PRO A 123 16.80 -4.20 -13.42
CA PRO A 123 17.18 -3.89 -14.78
C PRO A 123 16.09 -3.02 -15.45
N VAL A 124 16.50 -2.14 -16.35
CA VAL A 124 15.56 -1.44 -17.23
C VAL A 124 14.86 -2.47 -18.12
N PRO A 125 13.53 -2.56 -18.11
CA PRO A 125 12.82 -3.54 -18.92
C PRO A 125 13.01 -3.29 -20.42
N GLU A 126 13.48 -4.28 -21.15
CA GLU A 126 13.62 -4.21 -22.63
C GLU A 126 12.26 -4.09 -23.32
N ARG A 127 11.24 -4.71 -22.75
CA ARG A 127 9.87 -4.70 -23.26
C ARG A 127 8.89 -4.37 -22.14
N ARG A 128 8.00 -3.44 -22.43
CA ARG A 128 6.96 -3.04 -21.49
C ARG A 128 5.64 -3.72 -21.86
N ALA A 129 4.84 -4.02 -20.85
CA ALA A 129 3.48 -4.53 -21.02
C ALA A 129 2.48 -3.48 -20.57
N THR A 130 1.30 -3.49 -21.17
CA THR A 130 0.17 -2.68 -20.74
C THR A 130 -0.69 -3.44 -19.73
N ALA A 131 -1.25 -2.74 -18.74
CA ALA A 131 -2.13 -3.34 -17.75
C ALA A 131 -3.37 -2.50 -17.45
N VAL A 132 -4.44 -3.20 -17.08
CA VAL A 132 -5.53 -2.65 -16.28
C VAL A 132 -5.39 -3.21 -14.87
N VAL A 133 -5.56 -2.37 -13.86
CA VAL A 133 -5.34 -2.75 -12.45
C VAL A 133 -6.58 -2.38 -11.64
N PRO A 134 -7.63 -3.23 -11.63
CA PRO A 134 -8.77 -3.06 -10.74
C PRO A 134 -8.35 -3.16 -9.28
N ILE A 135 -8.88 -2.24 -8.45
CA ILE A 135 -8.69 -2.24 -7.00
C ILE A 135 -10.00 -2.40 -6.23
N TRP A 136 -11.12 -2.25 -6.91
CA TRP A 136 -12.46 -2.42 -6.38
C TRP A 136 -13.44 -2.87 -7.46
N ARG A 137 -14.46 -3.63 -7.09
CA ARG A 137 -15.34 -4.27 -8.07
C ARG A 137 -16.74 -3.67 -8.18
N ARG A 138 -17.30 -3.10 -7.14
CA ARG A 138 -18.70 -2.62 -7.15
C ARG A 138 -18.80 -1.23 -6.54
N PRO A 139 -18.65 -0.16 -7.36
CA PRO A 139 -18.35 -0.12 -8.80
C PRO A 139 -16.90 -0.53 -9.10
N TRP A 140 -16.60 -0.85 -10.36
CA TRP A 140 -15.23 -1.05 -10.79
C TRP A 140 -14.44 0.24 -10.65
N MET A 141 -13.32 0.16 -9.91
CA MET A 141 -12.36 1.25 -9.78
C MET A 141 -10.98 0.70 -10.12
N VAL A 142 -10.18 1.49 -10.79
CA VAL A 142 -8.82 1.10 -11.23
C VAL A 142 -7.77 2.07 -10.73
N LEU A 143 -6.49 1.67 -10.81
CA LEU A 143 -5.39 2.60 -10.59
C LEU A 143 -5.39 3.66 -11.70
N GLY A 144 -5.35 4.91 -11.30
CA GLY A 144 -5.12 6.07 -12.14
C GLY A 144 -3.75 6.70 -11.86
N ARG A 145 -3.62 8.00 -12.07
CA ARG A 145 -2.35 8.74 -11.91
C ARG A 145 -1.83 8.73 -10.46
N ASP A 146 -0.56 9.01 -10.33
CA ASP A 146 0.12 9.35 -9.06
C ASP A 146 -0.14 8.34 -7.92
N THR A 147 -0.13 7.04 -8.24
CA THR A 147 -0.32 5.98 -7.26
C THR A 147 0.97 5.22 -7.01
N PHE A 148 1.23 4.84 -5.76
CA PHE A 148 2.37 4.02 -5.39
C PHE A 148 2.41 2.69 -6.17
N ALA A 149 1.27 2.00 -6.26
CA ALA A 149 1.17 0.75 -7.02
C ALA A 149 1.45 0.94 -8.52
N GLY A 150 1.13 2.11 -9.08
CA GLY A 150 1.48 2.48 -10.45
C GLY A 150 2.99 2.58 -10.66
N ASP A 151 3.72 3.24 -9.75
CA ASP A 151 5.20 3.31 -9.79
C ASP A 151 5.84 1.93 -9.61
N VAL A 152 5.32 1.11 -8.70
CA VAL A 152 5.75 -0.30 -8.50
C VAL A 152 5.67 -1.08 -9.81
N LEU A 153 4.53 -1.04 -10.49
CA LEU A 153 4.32 -1.74 -11.75
C LEU A 153 5.21 -1.17 -12.87
N ALA A 154 5.32 0.15 -12.96
CA ALA A 154 6.16 0.81 -13.96
C ALA A 154 7.64 0.38 -13.86
N ARG A 155 8.18 0.23 -12.63
CA ARG A 155 9.53 -0.28 -12.37
C ARG A 155 9.70 -1.73 -12.78
N LEU A 156 8.62 -2.52 -12.77
CA LEU A 156 8.60 -3.91 -13.22
C LEU A 156 8.30 -4.06 -14.73
N GLY A 157 8.25 -2.95 -15.47
CA GLY A 157 8.00 -2.96 -16.93
C GLY A 157 6.55 -3.13 -17.30
N VAL A 158 5.63 -2.71 -16.43
CA VAL A 158 4.18 -2.75 -16.68
C VAL A 158 3.61 -1.34 -16.59
N ASP A 159 3.07 -0.84 -17.69
CA ASP A 159 2.42 0.47 -17.78
C ASP A 159 0.91 0.29 -17.64
N HIS A 160 0.31 0.82 -16.59
CA HIS A 160 -1.14 0.76 -16.48
C HIS A 160 -1.81 1.83 -17.35
N LEU A 161 -2.87 1.44 -18.04
CA LEU A 161 -3.49 2.24 -19.12
C LEU A 161 -4.13 3.54 -18.62
N TYR A 162 -4.46 3.65 -17.35
CA TYR A 162 -5.08 4.82 -16.74
C TYR A 162 -4.07 5.73 -16.00
N ALA A 163 -2.76 5.58 -16.26
CA ALA A 163 -1.71 6.37 -15.60
C ALA A 163 -1.85 7.89 -15.80
N ALA A 164 -2.46 8.32 -16.91
CA ALA A 164 -2.71 9.73 -17.24
C ALA A 164 -4.13 10.21 -16.86
N HIS A 165 -4.95 9.37 -16.20
CA HIS A 165 -6.30 9.77 -15.81
C HIS A 165 -6.28 10.91 -14.80
N ALA A 166 -7.29 11.80 -14.83
CA ALA A 166 -7.37 12.95 -13.94
C ALA A 166 -7.53 12.55 -12.45
N GLU A 167 -8.19 11.42 -12.19
CA GLU A 167 -8.40 10.87 -10.85
C GLU A 167 -7.37 9.78 -10.55
N ARG A 168 -7.01 9.63 -9.27
CA ARG A 168 -6.11 8.57 -8.78
C ARG A 168 -6.76 7.18 -8.79
N TYR A 169 -8.07 7.13 -8.60
CA TYR A 169 -8.86 5.89 -8.52
C TYR A 169 -10.18 6.06 -9.29
N PRO A 170 -10.11 6.17 -10.63
CA PRO A 170 -11.30 6.39 -11.44
C PRO A 170 -12.24 5.19 -11.41
N LYS A 171 -13.54 5.49 -11.50
CA LYS A 171 -14.58 4.51 -11.76
C LYS A 171 -14.69 4.29 -13.26
N VAL A 172 -14.48 3.07 -13.72
CA VAL A 172 -14.48 2.71 -15.14
C VAL A 172 -15.37 1.50 -15.35
N PRO A 173 -16.33 1.55 -16.30
CA PRO A 173 -17.15 0.39 -16.64
C PRO A 173 -16.31 -0.80 -17.10
N VAL A 174 -16.68 -2.02 -16.70
CA VAL A 174 -15.91 -3.23 -17.04
C VAL A 174 -15.78 -3.46 -18.54
N ASP A 175 -16.76 -3.06 -19.32
CA ASP A 175 -16.71 -3.20 -20.78
C ASP A 175 -15.68 -2.27 -21.41
N GLU A 176 -15.46 -1.08 -20.86
CA GLU A 176 -14.38 -0.18 -21.24
C GLU A 176 -13.00 -0.79 -20.89
N LEU A 177 -12.88 -1.36 -19.68
CA LEU A 177 -11.66 -2.06 -19.26
C LEU A 177 -11.31 -3.21 -20.19
N ARG A 178 -12.30 -3.98 -20.65
CA ARG A 178 -12.13 -5.05 -21.65
C ARG A 178 -11.74 -4.51 -23.02
N ALA A 179 -12.43 -3.44 -23.46
CA ALA A 179 -12.19 -2.81 -24.77
C ALA A 179 -10.79 -2.22 -24.89
N ALA A 180 -10.17 -1.83 -23.77
CA ALA A 180 -8.80 -1.32 -23.73
C ALA A 180 -7.74 -2.37 -24.10
N ARG A 181 -8.08 -3.68 -24.12
CA ARG A 181 -7.21 -4.81 -24.50
C ARG A 181 -5.82 -4.76 -23.87
N PRO A 182 -5.70 -4.71 -22.54
CA PRO A 182 -4.40 -4.75 -21.87
C PRO A 182 -3.68 -6.09 -22.14
N ASP A 183 -2.35 -6.07 -22.11
CA ASP A 183 -1.56 -7.33 -22.14
C ASP A 183 -1.81 -8.18 -20.89
N VAL A 184 -2.18 -7.56 -19.76
CA VAL A 184 -2.51 -8.24 -18.51
C VAL A 184 -3.51 -7.44 -17.67
N VAL A 185 -4.44 -8.13 -16.99
CA VAL A 185 -5.27 -7.58 -15.92
C VAL A 185 -4.62 -7.97 -14.60
N VAL A 186 -4.16 -6.98 -13.81
CA VAL A 186 -3.52 -7.22 -12.51
C VAL A 186 -4.58 -7.11 -11.42
N LEU A 187 -4.81 -8.20 -10.70
CA LEU A 187 -5.87 -8.35 -9.69
C LEU A 187 -5.24 -8.58 -8.31
N PRO A 188 -5.09 -7.53 -7.48
CA PRO A 188 -4.59 -7.67 -6.12
C PRO A 188 -5.64 -8.26 -5.18
N ASP A 189 -5.20 -8.88 -4.08
CA ASP A 189 -6.10 -9.35 -3.02
C ASP A 189 -6.43 -8.29 -1.95
N GLU A 190 -5.98 -7.05 -2.17
CA GLU A 190 -6.28 -5.84 -1.38
C GLU A 190 -6.30 -4.60 -2.28
N PRO A 191 -7.14 -3.58 -2.01
CA PRO A 191 -8.16 -3.48 -0.95
C PRO A 191 -9.41 -4.34 -1.22
N TYR A 192 -9.72 -4.68 -2.49
CA TYR A 192 -10.72 -5.69 -2.82
C TYR A 192 -10.03 -7.04 -2.98
N ARG A 193 -10.59 -8.06 -2.34
CA ARG A 193 -10.02 -9.40 -2.37
C ARG A 193 -10.39 -10.12 -3.67
N PHE A 194 -9.62 -9.88 -4.73
CA PHE A 194 -9.73 -10.69 -5.93
C PHE A 194 -9.18 -12.11 -5.67
N THR A 195 -9.83 -13.10 -6.28
CA THR A 195 -9.47 -14.52 -6.19
C THR A 195 -9.52 -15.17 -7.58
N ALA A 196 -9.21 -16.45 -7.68
CA ALA A 196 -9.33 -17.18 -8.95
C ALA A 196 -10.78 -17.24 -9.46
N ASP A 197 -11.76 -17.22 -8.54
CA ASP A 197 -13.20 -17.34 -8.84
C ASP A 197 -13.93 -15.99 -8.82
N ASP A 198 -13.26 -14.89 -8.38
CA ASP A 198 -13.86 -13.56 -8.29
C ASP A 198 -12.87 -12.51 -8.82
N GLY A 199 -13.05 -12.11 -10.05
CA GLY A 199 -12.23 -11.13 -10.77
C GLY A 199 -11.94 -11.56 -12.21
N PRO A 200 -11.21 -12.67 -12.45
CA PRO A 200 -10.85 -13.12 -13.80
C PRO A 200 -12.05 -13.39 -14.71
N GLU A 201 -13.16 -13.89 -14.17
CA GLU A 201 -14.40 -14.14 -14.93
C GLU A 201 -15.01 -12.88 -15.54
N ALA A 202 -14.66 -11.70 -14.99
CA ALA A 202 -15.05 -10.42 -15.57
C ALA A 202 -14.22 -10.03 -16.80
N PHE A 203 -13.12 -10.74 -17.10
CA PHE A 203 -12.17 -10.43 -18.18
C PHE A 203 -11.93 -11.64 -19.09
N PRO A 204 -12.98 -12.21 -19.72
CA PRO A 204 -12.83 -13.42 -20.52
C PRO A 204 -11.86 -13.21 -21.68
N GLY A 205 -10.91 -14.13 -21.85
CA GLY A 205 -9.91 -14.08 -22.90
C GLY A 205 -8.73 -13.13 -22.68
N LEU A 206 -8.70 -12.41 -21.55
CA LEU A 206 -7.55 -11.59 -21.15
C LEU A 206 -6.72 -12.32 -20.09
N PRO A 207 -5.37 -12.25 -20.17
CA PRO A 207 -4.51 -12.78 -19.13
C PRO A 207 -4.75 -12.04 -17.81
N CYS A 208 -5.00 -12.76 -16.70
CA CYS A 208 -5.23 -12.20 -15.38
C CYS A 208 -4.15 -12.64 -14.41
N ALA A 209 -3.41 -11.70 -13.82
CA ALA A 209 -2.40 -11.95 -12.80
C ALA A 209 -2.99 -11.68 -11.41
N LEU A 210 -3.19 -12.72 -10.62
CA LEU A 210 -3.49 -12.57 -9.19
C LEU A 210 -2.20 -12.24 -8.45
N VAL A 211 -2.20 -11.14 -7.70
CA VAL A 211 -1.03 -10.65 -6.98
C VAL A 211 -1.36 -10.35 -5.52
N GLY A 212 -0.40 -10.55 -4.64
CA GLY A 212 -0.56 -10.12 -3.24
C GLY A 212 -0.61 -8.60 -3.15
N GLY A 213 -1.70 -8.05 -2.63
CA GLY A 213 -1.89 -6.62 -2.42
C GLY A 213 -0.81 -6.05 -1.51
N ARG A 214 -0.42 -6.78 -0.47
CA ARG A 214 0.68 -6.38 0.42
C ARG A 214 2.02 -6.14 -0.32
N HIS A 215 2.28 -6.81 -1.45
CA HIS A 215 3.47 -6.57 -2.27
C HIS A 215 3.28 -5.42 -3.27
N LEU A 216 2.05 -5.15 -3.69
CA LEU A 216 1.74 -4.14 -4.69
C LEU A 216 1.42 -2.77 -4.07
N THR A 217 0.72 -2.75 -2.94
CA THR A 217 0.14 -1.51 -2.39
C THR A 217 0.75 -1.07 -1.05
N TRP A 218 1.47 -1.96 -0.34
CA TRP A 218 2.06 -1.60 0.95
C TRP A 218 3.50 -1.11 0.79
N TYR A 219 3.80 -0.01 1.44
CA TYR A 219 5.15 0.49 1.65
C TYR A 219 5.59 0.15 3.08
N GLY A 220 6.25 -1.00 3.19
CA GLY A 220 6.70 -1.59 4.45
C GLY A 220 7.73 -2.69 4.21
N PRO A 221 7.95 -3.59 5.18
CA PRO A 221 8.96 -4.65 5.07
C PRO A 221 8.79 -5.59 3.88
N SER A 222 7.56 -5.73 3.33
CA SER A 222 7.30 -6.50 2.11
C SER A 222 8.01 -5.94 0.87
N LEU A 223 8.42 -4.68 0.88
CA LEU A 223 9.14 -4.05 -0.24
C LEU A 223 10.44 -4.78 -0.59
N ALA A 224 11.11 -5.41 0.37
CA ALA A 224 12.35 -6.14 0.10
C ALA A 224 12.16 -7.33 -0.86
N GLU A 225 11.02 -8.01 -0.79
CA GLU A 225 10.72 -9.18 -1.63
C GLU A 225 9.76 -8.88 -2.80
N ALA A 226 9.06 -7.73 -2.75
CA ALA A 226 8.02 -7.37 -3.70
C ALA A 226 8.47 -7.45 -5.17
N PRO A 227 9.67 -6.97 -5.58
CA PRO A 227 10.09 -7.07 -6.98
C PRO A 227 10.09 -8.50 -7.50
N ARG A 228 10.64 -9.43 -6.71
CA ARG A 228 10.74 -10.84 -7.08
C ARG A 228 9.38 -11.52 -7.13
N VAL A 229 8.53 -11.27 -6.12
CA VAL A 229 7.20 -11.87 -6.00
C VAL A 229 6.29 -11.40 -7.11
N LEU A 230 6.19 -10.09 -7.32
CA LEU A 230 5.34 -9.51 -8.37
C LEU A 230 5.81 -9.88 -9.77
N ALA A 231 7.13 -9.81 -10.05
CA ALA A 231 7.66 -10.22 -11.34
C ALA A 231 7.39 -11.70 -11.66
N ALA A 232 7.39 -12.58 -10.66
CA ALA A 232 7.03 -13.98 -10.84
C ALA A 232 5.56 -14.15 -11.24
N ALA A 233 4.64 -13.50 -10.54
CA ALA A 233 3.20 -13.52 -10.84
C ALA A 233 2.88 -12.96 -12.23
N LEU A 234 3.48 -11.82 -12.59
CA LEU A 234 3.30 -11.18 -13.90
C LEU A 234 3.84 -12.04 -15.06
N ARG A 235 4.97 -12.74 -14.86
CA ARG A 235 5.52 -13.64 -15.89
C ARG A 235 4.70 -14.90 -16.09
N ALA A 236 4.05 -15.42 -15.06
CA ALA A 236 3.28 -16.66 -15.13
C ALA A 236 2.11 -16.60 -16.12
N VAL A 237 1.54 -15.41 -16.35
CA VAL A 237 0.35 -15.19 -17.21
C VAL A 237 0.69 -14.65 -18.61
N ARG A 238 1.95 -14.29 -18.87
CA ARG A 238 2.43 -13.70 -20.13
C ARG A 238 3.11 -14.71 -21.06
N ARG A 239 2.99 -15.98 -20.75
CA ARG A 239 3.55 -17.09 -21.56
C ARG A 239 2.62 -17.55 -22.66
#